data_fa935753b65e9afe5c7dfcb4604cc5ef
#
_entry.id   fa935753b65e9afe5c7dfcb4604cc5ef
#
_cell.length_a   1.000
_cell.length_b   1.000
_cell.length_c   1.000
_cell.angle_alpha   90.00
_cell.angle_beta   90.00
_cell.angle_gamma   90.00
#
_symmetry.space_group_name_H-M   'P 1'
#
loop_
_entity.id
_entity.type
_entity.pdbx_description
1 polymer ?
#
loop_
_entity_poly.entity_id
_entity_poly.type
_entity_poly.pdbx_seq_one_letter_code
_entity_poly.pdbx_strand_id
1 'polypeptide(L)'
;LQVLATSRAPLRVRGEQLLPVEPLPLPATDGDASLSAITANAGVALFAERARAVRPTFQVTEANATTVAAIVSRLDGLPLAIELAAVRLRLFPPEVLLAQLSDRLHLLADGPRDLPARQRTLRNTIAWSYGLLDAQTQRLFRHLAVFAGGFTWEAALAVSGSEGDSGRVMAAMAALADQALVRQADAPESSRFMMLETIRE
;
A
#
# COMPACT_ATOMS: atom_id res chain seq x y z
N LEU A 1 -14.56 30.75 4.12
CA LEU A 1 -14.90 29.35 4.17
C LEU A 1 -13.62 28.52 4.06
N GLN A 2 -13.39 27.59 4.99
CA GLN A 2 -12.32 26.60 4.91
C GLN A 2 -12.97 25.24 4.64
N VAL A 3 -12.41 24.48 3.70
CA VAL A 3 -12.89 23.15 3.31
C VAL A 3 -11.73 22.16 3.43
N LEU A 4 -11.97 21.07 4.18
CA LEU A 4 -11.07 19.92 4.20
C LEU A 4 -11.70 18.82 3.35
N ALA A 5 -10.98 18.38 2.32
CA ALA A 5 -11.42 17.31 1.43
C ALA A 5 -10.40 16.19 1.39
N THR A 6 -10.86 14.94 1.40
CA THR A 6 -10.01 13.77 1.13
C THR A 6 -10.15 13.38 -0.33
N SER A 7 -9.02 13.29 -1.01
CA SER A 7 -8.95 12.90 -2.42
C SER A 7 -7.67 12.10 -2.65
N ARG A 8 -7.67 11.24 -3.66
CA ARG A 8 -6.46 10.53 -4.09
C ARG A 8 -5.65 11.33 -5.10
N ALA A 9 -6.29 12.28 -5.76
CA ALA A 9 -5.66 13.16 -6.72
C ALA A 9 -5.86 14.62 -6.29
N PRO A 10 -4.93 15.53 -6.65
CA PRO A 10 -5.13 16.96 -6.49
C PRO A 10 -6.43 17.40 -7.16
N LEU A 11 -7.20 18.26 -6.51
CA LEU A 11 -8.44 18.82 -7.07
C LEU A 11 -8.15 19.90 -8.13
N ARG A 12 -6.91 20.44 -8.12
CA ARG A 12 -6.39 21.46 -9.04
C ARG A 12 -7.22 22.75 -9.00
N VAL A 13 -7.70 23.12 -7.81
CA VAL A 13 -8.43 24.36 -7.58
C VAL A 13 -7.50 25.43 -7.00
N ARG A 14 -7.83 26.71 -7.29
CA ARG A 14 -7.03 27.83 -6.79
C ARG A 14 -7.04 27.88 -5.26
N GLY A 15 -5.84 27.97 -4.66
CA GLY A 15 -5.69 28.02 -3.19
C GLY A 15 -5.68 26.65 -2.53
N GLU A 16 -5.68 25.57 -3.30
CA GLU A 16 -5.51 24.21 -2.76
C GLU A 16 -4.14 24.09 -2.07
N GLN A 17 -4.16 23.45 -0.91
CA GLN A 17 -2.96 23.00 -0.21
C GLN A 17 -3.04 21.48 -0.05
N LEU A 18 -2.02 20.78 -0.50
CA LEU A 18 -1.96 19.33 -0.45
C LEU A 18 -1.27 18.89 0.85
N LEU A 19 -1.92 18.00 1.58
CA LEU A 19 -1.35 17.29 2.71
C LEU A 19 -1.26 15.80 2.33
N PRO A 20 -0.08 15.28 1.95
CA PRO A 20 0.10 13.87 1.66
C PRO A 20 -0.17 13.05 2.94
N VAL A 21 -0.94 11.97 2.80
CA VAL A 21 -1.16 11.00 3.88
C VAL A 21 -0.40 9.73 3.52
N GLU A 22 0.73 9.55 4.18
CA GLU A 22 1.59 8.38 4.00
C GLU A 22 0.97 7.12 4.65
N PRO A 23 1.36 5.91 4.19
CA PRO A 23 1.09 4.68 4.91
C PRO A 23 1.61 4.74 6.35
N LEU A 24 1.10 3.87 7.22
CA LEU A 24 1.61 3.77 8.58
C LEU A 24 3.09 3.33 8.56
N PRO A 25 3.92 3.82 9.49
CA PRO A 25 5.31 3.43 9.57
C PRO A 25 5.47 1.91 9.68
N LEU A 26 6.42 1.35 8.95
CA LEU A 26 6.71 -0.07 9.03
C LEU A 26 7.40 -0.40 10.36
N PRO A 27 7.04 -1.51 11.03
CA PRO A 27 7.74 -1.96 12.21
C PRO A 27 9.13 -2.47 11.86
N ALA A 28 10.07 -2.37 12.81
CA ALA A 28 11.36 -3.03 12.68
C ALA A 28 11.14 -4.55 12.63
N THR A 29 11.74 -5.19 11.64
CA THR A 29 11.71 -6.65 11.43
C THR A 29 13.03 -7.31 11.80
N ASP A 30 14.04 -6.53 12.19
CA ASP A 30 15.34 -6.99 12.63
C ASP A 30 15.17 -7.77 13.94
N GLY A 31 15.81 -8.93 14.04
CA GLY A 31 15.60 -9.88 15.12
C GLY A 31 15.83 -9.36 16.56
N ASP A 32 16.37 -8.15 16.70
CA ASP A 32 16.68 -7.49 17.98
C ASP A 32 15.60 -6.49 18.44
N ALA A 33 14.49 -6.32 17.68
CA ALA A 33 13.44 -5.41 18.07
C ALA A 33 12.70 -5.91 19.32
N SER A 34 12.71 -5.11 20.39
CA SER A 34 11.98 -5.45 21.63
C SER A 34 10.47 -5.51 21.40
N LEU A 35 9.77 -6.33 22.17
CA LEU A 35 8.30 -6.41 22.14
C LEU A 35 7.66 -5.03 22.30
N SER A 36 8.21 -4.19 23.18
CA SER A 36 7.72 -2.82 23.39
C SER A 36 7.86 -1.95 22.16
N ALA A 37 8.95 -2.04 21.41
CA ALA A 37 9.16 -1.29 20.17
C ALA A 37 8.19 -1.75 19.07
N ILE A 38 7.97 -3.07 18.93
CA ILE A 38 7.03 -3.63 17.96
C ILE A 38 5.59 -3.20 18.31
N THR A 39 5.18 -3.32 19.56
CA THR A 39 3.80 -2.96 19.97
C THR A 39 3.50 -1.46 19.94
N ALA A 40 4.53 -0.61 20.07
CA ALA A 40 4.40 0.84 19.92
C ALA A 40 4.20 1.28 18.45
N ASN A 41 4.48 0.41 17.47
CA ASN A 41 4.27 0.72 16.05
C ASN A 41 2.78 0.87 15.74
N ALA A 42 2.39 1.95 15.05
CA ALA A 42 1.00 2.28 14.74
C ALA A 42 0.30 1.20 13.89
N GLY A 43 1.00 0.58 12.92
CA GLY A 43 0.46 -0.50 12.10
C GLY A 43 0.20 -1.77 12.91
N VAL A 44 1.11 -2.12 13.82
CA VAL A 44 0.95 -3.24 14.75
C VAL A 44 -0.18 -2.99 15.75
N ALA A 45 -0.30 -1.77 16.27
CA ALA A 45 -1.38 -1.39 17.17
C ALA A 45 -2.75 -1.50 16.47
N LEU A 46 -2.88 -1.01 15.23
CA LEU A 46 -4.08 -1.15 14.41
C LEU A 46 -4.42 -2.62 14.18
N PHE A 47 -3.43 -3.43 13.78
CA PHE A 47 -3.63 -4.87 13.58
C PHE A 47 -4.15 -5.54 14.86
N ALA A 48 -3.53 -5.27 16.00
CA ALA A 48 -3.91 -5.87 17.29
C ALA A 48 -5.32 -5.44 17.72
N GLU A 49 -5.71 -4.19 17.49
CA GLU A 49 -7.05 -3.68 17.78
C GLU A 49 -8.11 -4.41 16.94
N ARG A 50 -7.91 -4.51 15.63
CA ARG A 50 -8.82 -5.19 14.70
C ARG A 50 -8.87 -6.70 14.94
N ALA A 51 -7.73 -7.29 15.28
CA ALA A 51 -7.64 -8.69 15.67
C ALA A 51 -8.47 -9.01 16.93
N ARG A 52 -8.42 -8.15 17.95
CA ARG A 52 -9.24 -8.29 19.17
C ARG A 52 -10.74 -8.18 18.90
N ALA A 53 -11.16 -7.39 17.91
CA ALA A 53 -12.55 -7.30 17.53
C ALA A 53 -13.14 -8.64 17.05
N VAL A 54 -12.31 -9.50 16.44
CA VAL A 54 -12.74 -10.84 15.94
C VAL A 54 -12.26 -12.01 16.80
N ARG A 55 -11.22 -11.79 17.61
CA ARG A 55 -10.63 -12.75 18.54
C ARG A 55 -10.26 -12.03 19.84
N PRO A 56 -11.20 -11.88 20.80
CA PRO A 56 -11.02 -11.04 22.00
C PRO A 56 -9.79 -11.38 22.84
N THR A 57 -9.32 -12.63 22.79
CA THR A 57 -8.14 -13.11 23.53
C THR A 57 -6.81 -12.82 22.81
N PHE A 58 -6.84 -12.22 21.62
CA PHE A 58 -5.63 -11.95 20.85
C PHE A 58 -4.77 -10.89 21.55
N GLN A 59 -3.50 -11.21 21.72
CA GLN A 59 -2.47 -10.30 22.21
C GLN A 59 -1.19 -10.45 21.38
N VAL A 60 -0.48 -9.36 21.19
CA VAL A 60 0.89 -9.41 20.67
C VAL A 60 1.80 -9.77 21.82
N THR A 61 2.52 -10.86 21.69
CA THR A 61 3.43 -11.44 22.68
C THR A 61 4.80 -11.65 22.06
N GLU A 62 5.82 -11.95 22.86
CA GLU A 62 7.15 -12.27 22.35
C GLU A 62 7.11 -13.41 21.30
N ALA A 63 6.22 -14.38 21.49
CA ALA A 63 6.10 -15.54 20.59
C ALA A 63 5.56 -15.17 19.20
N ASN A 64 4.76 -14.11 19.05
CA ASN A 64 4.13 -13.76 17.77
C ASN A 64 4.47 -12.35 17.27
N ALA A 65 5.19 -11.53 18.04
CA ALA A 65 5.48 -10.14 17.71
C ALA A 65 6.20 -10.00 16.37
N THR A 66 7.22 -10.80 16.11
CA THR A 66 7.96 -10.79 14.85
C THR A 66 7.06 -11.18 13.67
N THR A 67 6.20 -12.16 13.84
CA THR A 67 5.22 -12.57 12.82
C THR A 67 4.24 -11.46 12.51
N VAL A 68 3.70 -10.78 13.55
CA VAL A 68 2.78 -9.65 13.37
C VAL A 68 3.48 -8.47 12.70
N ALA A 69 4.72 -8.17 13.10
CA ALA A 69 5.53 -7.15 12.43
C ALA A 69 5.76 -7.47 10.95
N ALA A 70 6.08 -8.72 10.62
CA ALA A 70 6.25 -9.17 9.25
C ALA A 70 4.94 -9.07 8.43
N ILE A 71 3.78 -9.37 9.03
CA ILE A 71 2.47 -9.20 8.41
C ILE A 71 2.26 -7.71 8.03
N VAL A 72 2.45 -6.79 8.99
CA VAL A 72 2.26 -5.35 8.77
C VAL A 72 3.21 -4.84 7.69
N SER A 73 4.47 -5.27 7.71
CA SER A 73 5.48 -4.90 6.70
C SER A 73 5.10 -5.40 5.31
N ARG A 74 4.62 -6.65 5.19
CA ARG A 74 4.14 -7.18 3.90
C ARG A 74 2.90 -6.48 3.37
N LEU A 75 2.15 -5.78 4.22
CA LEU A 75 0.97 -5.00 3.85
C LEU A 75 1.31 -3.51 3.60
N ASP A 76 2.61 -3.18 3.48
CA ASP A 76 3.13 -1.84 3.19
C ASP A 76 2.62 -0.76 4.15
N GLY A 77 2.21 -1.11 5.37
CA GLY A 77 1.62 -0.18 6.33
C GLY A 77 0.26 0.38 5.89
N LEU A 78 -0.40 -0.18 4.88
CA LEU A 78 -1.69 0.29 4.39
C LEU A 78 -2.81 -0.05 5.38
N PRO A 79 -3.51 0.94 5.98
CA PRO A 79 -4.51 0.69 7.02
C PRO A 79 -5.59 -0.30 6.57
N LEU A 80 -6.17 -0.11 5.38
CA LEU A 80 -7.19 -1.02 4.87
C LEU A 80 -6.69 -2.46 4.73
N ALA A 81 -5.46 -2.66 4.24
CA ALA A 81 -4.87 -3.98 4.10
C ALA A 81 -4.66 -4.65 5.47
N ILE A 82 -4.20 -3.88 6.47
CA ILE A 82 -4.01 -4.33 7.85
C ILE A 82 -5.34 -4.74 8.46
N GLU A 83 -6.40 -3.95 8.31
CA GLU A 83 -7.73 -4.27 8.83
C GLU A 83 -8.30 -5.55 8.20
N LEU A 84 -8.21 -5.69 6.88
CA LEU A 84 -8.66 -6.88 6.15
C LEU A 84 -7.89 -8.15 6.57
N ALA A 85 -6.58 -8.02 6.78
CA ALA A 85 -5.75 -9.12 7.24
C ALA A 85 -6.07 -9.52 8.68
N ALA A 86 -6.25 -8.55 9.58
CA ALA A 86 -6.54 -8.82 11.00
C ALA A 86 -7.85 -9.60 11.19
N VAL A 87 -8.88 -9.34 10.38
CA VAL A 87 -10.15 -10.09 10.40
C VAL A 87 -9.94 -11.59 10.10
N ARG A 88 -8.91 -11.95 9.33
CA ARG A 88 -8.60 -13.35 9.00
C ARG A 88 -8.10 -14.16 10.20
N LEU A 89 -7.69 -13.51 11.29
CA LEU A 89 -7.32 -14.21 12.53
C LEU A 89 -8.49 -14.96 13.17
N ARG A 90 -9.71 -14.75 12.71
CA ARG A 90 -10.86 -15.60 13.06
C ARG A 90 -10.67 -17.04 12.57
N LEU A 91 -9.97 -17.23 11.44
CA LEU A 91 -9.80 -18.52 10.78
C LEU A 91 -8.36 -19.05 10.87
N PHE A 92 -7.38 -18.16 10.85
CA PHE A 92 -5.97 -18.51 10.74
C PHE A 92 -5.15 -17.93 11.90
N PRO A 93 -4.19 -18.66 12.47
CA PRO A 93 -3.19 -18.07 13.35
C PRO A 93 -2.24 -17.15 12.55
N PRO A 94 -1.51 -16.21 13.23
CA PRO A 94 -0.65 -15.23 12.55
C PRO A 94 0.37 -15.85 11.59
N GLU A 95 0.95 -17.00 11.93
CA GLU A 95 1.97 -17.69 11.16
C GLU A 95 1.41 -18.20 9.83
N VAL A 96 0.21 -18.78 9.86
CA VAL A 96 -0.49 -19.25 8.66
C VAL A 96 -0.92 -18.06 7.80
N LEU A 97 -1.42 -16.99 8.42
CA LEU A 97 -1.77 -15.76 7.74
C LEU A 97 -0.55 -15.18 7.00
N LEU A 98 0.60 -15.09 7.66
CA LEU A 98 1.84 -14.60 7.06
C LEU A 98 2.27 -15.44 5.85
N ALA A 99 2.18 -16.77 5.97
CA ALA A 99 2.53 -17.67 4.85
C ALA A 99 1.60 -17.49 3.64
N GLN A 100 0.33 -17.18 3.86
CA GLN A 100 -0.65 -16.98 2.79
C GLN A 100 -0.62 -15.56 2.19
N LEU A 101 0.07 -14.60 2.79
CA LEU A 101 0.24 -13.26 2.25
C LEU A 101 1.13 -13.19 1.00
N SER A 102 1.63 -14.30 0.48
CA SER A 102 2.23 -14.37 -0.85
C SER A 102 1.21 -14.14 -1.99
N ASP A 103 -0.08 -14.36 -1.74
CA ASP A 103 -1.20 -14.02 -2.64
C ASP A 103 -2.14 -13.04 -1.93
N ARG A 104 -1.65 -11.82 -1.73
CA ARG A 104 -2.27 -10.79 -0.88
C ARG A 104 -3.65 -10.37 -1.38
N LEU A 105 -3.80 -10.19 -2.71
CA LEU A 105 -5.03 -9.66 -3.29
C LEU A 105 -6.21 -10.62 -3.15
N HIS A 106 -5.96 -11.93 -3.22
CA HIS A 106 -7.00 -12.94 -3.00
C HIS A 106 -7.36 -13.07 -1.52
N LEU A 107 -6.38 -13.04 -0.63
CA LEU A 107 -6.61 -13.15 0.79
C LEU A 107 -7.43 -11.97 1.35
N LEU A 108 -7.25 -10.77 0.81
CA LEU A 108 -7.87 -9.53 1.27
C LEU A 108 -9.18 -9.19 0.52
N ALA A 109 -9.95 -10.22 0.13
CA ALA A 109 -11.13 -10.07 -0.72
C ALA A 109 -12.42 -9.70 0.01
N ASP A 110 -12.57 -9.96 1.32
CA ASP A 110 -13.82 -9.79 2.07
C ASP A 110 -13.71 -8.70 3.14
N GLY A 111 -13.99 -7.46 2.76
CA GLY A 111 -14.07 -6.32 3.69
C GLY A 111 -15.48 -6.08 4.26
N PRO A 112 -15.61 -5.12 5.20
CA PRO A 112 -16.87 -4.73 5.82
C PRO A 112 -17.94 -4.37 4.79
N ARG A 113 -19.18 -4.84 5.01
CA ARG A 113 -20.30 -4.66 4.06
C ARG A 113 -20.86 -3.24 4.03
N ASP A 114 -20.63 -2.46 5.05
CA ASP A 114 -21.02 -1.05 5.19
C ASP A 114 -20.15 -0.09 4.39
N LEU A 115 -18.99 -0.54 3.91
CA LEU A 115 -18.13 0.25 3.04
C LEU A 115 -18.59 0.25 1.58
N PRO A 116 -18.36 1.35 0.82
CA PRO A 116 -18.54 1.37 -0.63
C PRO A 116 -17.84 0.20 -1.30
N ALA A 117 -18.41 -0.36 -2.37
CA ALA A 117 -17.87 -1.53 -3.05
C ALA A 117 -16.38 -1.41 -3.40
N ARG A 118 -15.92 -0.20 -3.79
CA ARG A 118 -14.52 0.12 -4.09
C ARG A 118 -13.56 0.00 -2.88
N GLN A 119 -14.08 0.07 -1.65
CA GLN A 119 -13.29 0.02 -0.41
C GLN A 119 -13.45 -1.32 0.34
N ARG A 120 -14.27 -2.24 -0.19
CA ARG A 120 -14.49 -3.54 0.44
C ARG A 120 -13.30 -4.48 0.31
N THR A 121 -12.48 -4.29 -0.71
CA THR A 121 -11.27 -5.09 -0.92
C THR A 121 -10.14 -4.20 -1.40
N LEU A 122 -8.91 -4.57 -1.07
CA LEU A 122 -7.73 -3.86 -1.58
C LEU A 122 -7.69 -3.93 -3.12
N ARG A 123 -8.00 -5.09 -3.70
CA ARG A 123 -8.10 -5.27 -5.15
C ARG A 123 -9.08 -4.28 -5.79
N ASN A 124 -10.28 -4.10 -5.21
CA ASN A 124 -11.26 -3.17 -5.75
C ASN A 124 -10.77 -1.71 -5.70
N THR A 125 -10.07 -1.35 -4.62
CA THR A 125 -9.47 -0.01 -4.46
C THR A 125 -8.43 0.25 -5.54
N ILE A 126 -7.53 -0.70 -5.79
CA ILE A 126 -6.49 -0.62 -6.82
C ILE A 126 -7.13 -0.64 -8.21
N ALA A 127 -8.03 -1.58 -8.48
CA ALA A 127 -8.72 -1.73 -9.76
C ALA A 127 -9.50 -0.46 -10.14
N TRP A 128 -10.11 0.21 -9.17
CA TRP A 128 -10.79 1.47 -9.42
C TRP A 128 -9.80 2.59 -9.81
N SER A 129 -8.65 2.71 -9.13
CA SER A 129 -7.58 3.66 -9.50
C SER A 129 -7.04 3.39 -10.89
N TYR A 130 -6.77 2.10 -11.18
CA TYR A 130 -6.32 1.64 -12.49
C TYR A 130 -7.33 1.95 -13.60
N GLY A 131 -8.64 1.77 -13.33
CA GLY A 131 -9.72 2.06 -14.29
C GLY A 131 -9.88 3.55 -14.64
N LEU A 132 -9.32 4.47 -13.86
CA LEU A 132 -9.31 5.91 -14.16
C LEU A 132 -8.18 6.33 -15.10
N LEU A 133 -7.21 5.44 -15.33
CA LEU A 133 -6.09 5.69 -16.22
C LEU A 133 -6.49 5.47 -17.68
N ASP A 134 -5.89 6.24 -18.59
CA ASP A 134 -5.96 5.94 -20.03
C ASP A 134 -5.19 4.65 -20.38
N ALA A 135 -5.44 4.11 -21.57
CA ALA A 135 -4.88 2.84 -22.02
C ALA A 135 -3.34 2.84 -22.08
N GLN A 136 -2.73 3.98 -22.38
CA GLN A 136 -1.28 4.11 -22.46
C GLN A 136 -0.66 4.10 -21.06
N THR A 137 -1.22 4.85 -20.14
CA THR A 137 -0.80 4.87 -18.72
C THR A 137 -1.01 3.50 -18.06
N GLN A 138 -2.12 2.80 -18.37
CA GLN A 138 -2.34 1.43 -17.92
C GLN A 138 -1.27 0.46 -18.44
N ARG A 139 -0.83 0.63 -19.68
CA ARG A 139 0.25 -0.18 -20.26
C ARG A 139 1.57 0.07 -19.54
N LEU A 140 1.93 1.33 -19.34
CA LEU A 140 3.14 1.70 -18.59
C LEU A 140 3.10 1.13 -17.17
N PHE A 141 1.97 1.26 -16.47
CA PHE A 141 1.77 0.71 -15.13
C PHE A 141 2.09 -0.80 -15.07
N ARG A 142 1.58 -1.59 -16.01
CA ARG A 142 1.89 -3.03 -16.08
C ARG A 142 3.37 -3.31 -16.35
N HIS A 143 4.03 -2.52 -17.17
CA HIS A 143 5.46 -2.69 -17.45
C HIS A 143 6.31 -2.34 -16.23
N LEU A 144 5.92 -1.32 -15.45
CA LEU A 144 6.63 -0.92 -14.23
C LEU A 144 6.55 -1.97 -13.12
N ALA A 145 5.57 -2.86 -13.13
CA ALA A 145 5.44 -3.94 -12.15
C ALA A 145 6.60 -4.95 -12.16
N VAL A 146 7.43 -4.95 -13.21
CA VAL A 146 8.63 -5.81 -13.28
C VAL A 146 9.69 -5.40 -12.25
N PHE A 147 9.70 -4.15 -11.80
CA PHE A 147 10.70 -3.63 -10.89
C PHE A 147 10.33 -3.91 -9.44
N ALA A 148 11.06 -4.81 -8.79
CA ALA A 148 11.02 -5.00 -7.34
C ALA A 148 11.92 -3.96 -6.65
N GLY A 149 11.41 -3.27 -5.61
CA GLY A 149 12.21 -2.30 -4.84
C GLY A 149 12.40 -0.93 -5.51
N GLY A 150 11.61 -0.61 -6.53
CA GLY A 150 11.60 0.71 -7.18
C GLY A 150 12.46 0.80 -8.45
N PHE A 151 12.32 1.92 -9.16
CA PHE A 151 12.93 2.15 -10.47
C PHE A 151 13.32 3.63 -10.65
N THR A 152 14.23 3.89 -11.58
CA THR A 152 14.64 5.23 -11.97
C THR A 152 13.79 5.73 -13.16
N TRP A 153 13.92 7.00 -13.48
CA TRP A 153 13.30 7.60 -14.66
C TRP A 153 13.74 6.90 -15.96
N GLU A 154 15.05 6.60 -16.08
CA GLU A 154 15.63 5.93 -17.24
C GLU A 154 15.08 4.51 -17.40
N ALA A 155 14.89 3.80 -16.28
CA ALA A 155 14.27 2.47 -16.29
C ALA A 155 12.80 2.53 -16.74
N ALA A 156 12.04 3.54 -16.30
CA ALA A 156 10.67 3.75 -16.74
C ALA A 156 10.59 4.05 -18.26
N LEU A 157 11.50 4.88 -18.76
CA LEU A 157 11.62 5.15 -20.21
C LEU A 157 11.93 3.86 -20.99
N ALA A 158 12.89 3.07 -20.52
CA ALA A 158 13.30 1.85 -21.20
C ALA A 158 12.16 0.83 -21.35
N VAL A 159 11.31 0.67 -20.30
CA VAL A 159 10.19 -0.29 -20.35
C VAL A 159 8.93 0.27 -20.99
N SER A 160 8.85 1.56 -21.24
CA SER A 160 7.66 2.19 -21.82
C SER A 160 7.40 1.76 -23.26
N GLY A 161 8.42 1.30 -23.97
CA GLY A 161 8.37 1.00 -25.40
C GLY A 161 8.15 2.23 -26.28
N SER A 162 8.29 3.44 -25.71
CA SER A 162 8.11 4.72 -26.38
C SER A 162 9.48 5.33 -26.68
N GLU A 163 10.21 4.71 -27.62
CA GLU A 163 11.48 5.27 -28.07
C GLU A 163 11.25 6.71 -28.59
N GLY A 164 11.81 7.68 -27.87
CA GLY A 164 11.81 9.10 -28.27
C GLY A 164 10.68 9.97 -27.72
N ASP A 165 9.68 9.47 -27.01
CA ASP A 165 8.58 10.30 -26.46
C ASP A 165 8.60 10.38 -24.92
N SER A 166 9.65 11.01 -24.40
CA SER A 166 9.80 11.25 -22.96
C SER A 166 8.64 12.07 -22.35
N GLY A 167 8.02 12.96 -23.15
CA GLY A 167 6.90 13.78 -22.70
C GLY A 167 5.66 12.95 -22.36
N ARG A 168 5.36 11.94 -23.15
CA ARG A 168 4.24 11.02 -22.86
C ARG A 168 4.50 10.18 -21.63
N VAL A 169 5.72 9.66 -21.48
CA VAL A 169 6.09 8.90 -20.27
C VAL A 169 6.00 9.77 -19.04
N MET A 170 6.42 11.04 -19.12
CA MET A 170 6.29 12.01 -18.02
C MET A 170 4.82 12.24 -17.64
N ALA A 171 3.94 12.44 -18.61
CA ALA A 171 2.50 12.62 -18.36
C ALA A 171 1.88 11.37 -17.73
N ALA A 172 2.25 10.17 -18.21
CA ALA A 172 1.79 8.91 -17.65
C ALA A 172 2.29 8.70 -16.22
N MET A 173 3.56 9.00 -15.93
CA MET A 173 4.12 8.93 -14.56
C MET A 173 3.41 9.91 -13.62
N ALA A 174 3.13 11.13 -14.05
CA ALA A 174 2.36 12.10 -13.27
C ALA A 174 0.94 11.58 -12.98
N ALA A 175 0.27 10.98 -13.96
CA ALA A 175 -1.06 10.38 -13.77
C ALA A 175 -1.03 9.20 -12.79
N LEU A 176 0.02 8.36 -12.81
CA LEU A 176 0.22 7.27 -11.85
C LEU A 176 0.45 7.81 -10.44
N ALA A 177 1.24 8.87 -10.29
CA ALA A 177 1.47 9.53 -9.01
C ALA A 177 0.19 10.20 -8.49
N ASP A 178 -0.57 10.90 -9.33
CA ASP A 178 -1.86 11.51 -8.99
C ASP A 178 -2.87 10.48 -8.48
N GLN A 179 -2.81 9.22 -8.96
CA GLN A 179 -3.68 8.14 -8.49
C GLN A 179 -3.07 7.34 -7.32
N ALA A 180 -1.94 7.78 -6.77
CA ALA A 180 -1.19 7.11 -5.69
C ALA A 180 -0.82 5.64 -6.03
N LEU A 181 -0.62 5.32 -7.31
CA LEU A 181 -0.17 4.01 -7.78
C LEU A 181 1.36 3.91 -7.85
N VAL A 182 2.03 5.06 -7.98
CA VAL A 182 3.49 5.21 -7.90
C VAL A 182 3.79 6.41 -7.03
N ARG A 183 4.87 6.35 -6.25
CA ARG A 183 5.37 7.47 -5.44
C ARG A 183 6.86 7.67 -5.67
N GLN A 184 7.35 8.87 -5.40
CA GLN A 184 8.78 9.14 -5.34
C GLN A 184 9.32 8.56 -4.03
N ALA A 185 10.48 7.91 -4.05
CA ALA A 185 11.15 7.44 -2.86
C ALA A 185 11.82 8.61 -2.12
N ASP A 186 11.73 8.62 -0.79
CA ASP A 186 12.38 9.61 0.08
C ASP A 186 13.90 9.35 0.19
N ALA A 187 14.61 9.35 -0.94
CA ALA A 187 16.05 9.19 -0.95
C ALA A 187 16.70 10.50 -1.44
N PRO A 188 17.53 11.16 -0.63
CA PRO A 188 18.10 12.48 -0.95
C PRO A 188 19.02 12.50 -2.17
N GLU A 189 19.51 11.36 -2.65
CA GLU A 189 20.49 11.30 -3.74
C GLU A 189 20.00 10.60 -5.03
N SER A 190 18.78 10.07 -5.07
CA SER A 190 18.29 9.42 -6.28
C SER A 190 16.80 9.70 -6.52
N SER A 191 16.48 10.25 -7.68
CA SER A 191 15.10 10.38 -8.19
C SER A 191 14.53 8.99 -8.52
N ARG A 192 14.30 8.17 -7.49
CA ARG A 192 13.70 6.85 -7.63
C ARG A 192 12.20 6.93 -7.39
N PHE A 193 11.49 6.10 -8.13
CA PHE A 193 10.05 5.88 -7.97
C PHE A 193 9.80 4.50 -7.38
N MET A 194 8.74 4.38 -6.61
CA MET A 194 8.33 3.12 -5.99
C MET A 194 6.88 2.81 -6.28
N MET A 195 6.61 1.56 -6.51
CA MET A 195 5.28 0.98 -6.46
C MET A 195 5.20 0.14 -5.19
N LEU A 196 4.14 0.33 -4.39
CA LEU A 196 3.94 -0.52 -3.21
C LEU A 196 3.81 -1.98 -3.66
N GLU A 197 4.33 -2.90 -2.87
CA GLU A 197 4.32 -4.32 -3.20
C GLU A 197 2.90 -4.86 -3.37
N THR A 198 1.98 -4.37 -2.53
CA THR A 198 0.54 -4.67 -2.62
C THR A 198 -0.14 -4.13 -3.89
N ILE A 199 0.47 -3.18 -4.59
CA ILE A 199 -0.01 -2.62 -5.86
C ILE A 199 0.65 -3.33 -7.05
N ARG A 200 1.89 -3.79 -6.86
CA ARG A 200 2.70 -4.46 -7.88
C ARG A 200 2.17 -5.85 -8.26
N GLU A 201 1.57 -6.58 -7.31
CA GLU A 201 0.87 -7.86 -7.54
C GLU A 201 -0.37 -7.71 -8.42
#